data_7e4abf70d19b8eb6824b81b88af305f4
#
_entry.id   7e4abf70d19b8eb6824b81b88af305f4
#
_cell.length_a   1.000
_cell.length_b   1.000
_cell.length_c   1.000
_cell.angle_alpha   90.00
_cell.angle_beta   90.00
_cell.angle_gamma   90.00
#
_symmetry.space_group_name_H-M   'P 1'
#
loop_
_entity.id
_entity.type
_entity.pdbx_description
1 polymer ?
#
loop_
_entity_poly.entity_id
_entity_poly.type
_entity_poly.pdbx_seq_one_letter_code
_entity_poly.pdbx_strand_id
1 'polypeptide(L)'
;MPEVNKITLNQPEDALGTIEISADVLEIIVGVAASQVEGVNRMRGNIANNVSELFGRTELSKGVKLNLEDGVITADVFVYLDYGVSVPKVALELQDKIKQQVALMTELTVGEVNIHIVGIVPEKTSSDIDPDDIFGDHLTTESNELTSKDGEA
;
A
#
# COMPACT_ATOMS: atom_id res chain seq x y z
N MET A 1 -14.25 25.31 6.78
CA MET A 1 -13.74 24.27 7.67
C MET A 1 -14.23 22.93 7.23
N PRO A 2 -13.35 22.11 6.76
CA PRO A 2 -13.81 20.80 6.34
C PRO A 2 -14.36 20.03 7.52
N GLU A 3 -15.46 19.42 7.28
CA GLU A 3 -16.04 18.62 8.33
C GLU A 3 -15.28 17.33 8.45
N VAL A 4 -14.91 17.04 9.66
CA VAL A 4 -14.29 15.77 9.92
C VAL A 4 -15.40 14.75 9.98
N ASN A 5 -15.40 13.85 9.04
CA ASN A 5 -16.36 12.78 9.04
C ASN A 5 -16.07 11.88 10.21
N LYS A 6 -16.92 11.94 11.19
CA LYS A 6 -16.76 11.13 12.38
C LYS A 6 -17.77 10.02 12.38
N ILE A 7 -17.34 8.87 12.81
CA ILE A 7 -18.18 7.69 12.86
C ILE A 7 -18.25 7.25 14.30
N THR A 8 -19.45 7.12 14.81
CA THR A 8 -19.63 6.68 16.18
C THR A 8 -19.58 5.17 16.23
N LEU A 9 -18.73 4.67 17.10
CA LEU A 9 -18.58 3.23 17.24
C LEU A 9 -19.68 2.68 18.17
N ASN A 10 -19.95 1.39 17.99
CA ASN A 10 -20.90 0.72 18.85
C ASN A 10 -20.39 0.74 20.28
N GLN A 11 -21.31 0.97 21.19
CA GLN A 11 -20.95 1.08 22.59
C GLN A 11 -21.89 0.24 23.42
N PRO A 12 -21.38 -0.31 24.51
CA PRO A 12 -22.27 -1.01 25.45
C PRO A 12 -23.23 -0.04 26.08
N GLU A 13 -24.29 -0.56 26.65
CA GLU A 13 -25.29 0.28 27.21
C GLU A 13 -24.78 1.09 28.38
N ASP A 14 -23.80 0.56 29.09
CA ASP A 14 -23.25 1.24 30.24
C ASP A 14 -21.99 2.03 29.91
N ALA A 15 -21.85 2.45 28.66
CA ALA A 15 -20.71 3.23 28.26
C ALA A 15 -20.67 4.55 28.98
N LEU A 16 -19.46 5.02 29.26
CA LEU A 16 -19.29 6.25 30.03
C LEU A 16 -19.29 7.49 29.15
N GLY A 17 -19.44 7.33 27.86
CA GLY A 17 -19.43 8.44 26.93
C GLY A 17 -19.50 7.95 25.53
N THR A 18 -19.11 8.82 24.60
CA THR A 18 -19.17 8.53 23.18
C THR A 18 -17.78 8.18 22.68
N ILE A 19 -17.70 7.16 21.83
CA ILE A 19 -16.45 6.78 21.20
C ILE A 19 -16.61 7.02 19.69
N GLU A 20 -15.73 7.85 19.15
CA GLU A 20 -15.80 8.20 17.74
C GLU A 20 -14.48 7.96 17.08
N ILE A 21 -14.53 7.64 15.81
CA ILE A 21 -13.35 7.46 14.99
C ILE A 21 -13.51 8.35 13.76
N SER A 22 -12.43 8.98 13.34
CA SER A 22 -12.51 9.81 12.15
C SER A 22 -12.41 8.93 10.91
N ALA A 23 -12.95 9.44 9.82
CA ALA A 23 -12.85 8.71 8.54
C ALA A 23 -11.40 8.54 8.13
N ASP A 24 -10.56 9.52 8.46
CA ASP A 24 -9.13 9.41 8.11
C ASP A 24 -8.50 8.18 8.75
N VAL A 25 -8.83 7.93 10.01
CA VAL A 25 -8.29 6.77 10.70
C VAL A 25 -8.76 5.49 10.03
N LEU A 26 -10.04 5.47 9.65
CA LEU A 26 -10.58 4.31 8.99
C LEU A 26 -9.90 4.07 7.65
N GLU A 27 -9.60 5.15 6.92
CA GLU A 27 -8.86 5.03 5.66
C GLU A 27 -7.48 4.44 5.88
N ILE A 28 -6.84 4.82 6.96
CA ILE A 28 -5.52 4.27 7.28
C ILE A 28 -5.64 2.78 7.56
N ILE A 29 -6.64 2.38 8.31
CA ILE A 29 -6.84 0.96 8.60
C ILE A 29 -7.03 0.18 7.31
N VAL A 30 -7.85 0.70 6.42
CA VAL A 30 -8.10 0.05 5.14
C VAL A 30 -6.82 -0.02 4.31
N GLY A 31 -6.07 1.08 4.27
CA GLY A 31 -4.85 1.14 3.48
C GLY A 31 -3.79 0.18 3.97
N VAL A 32 -3.63 0.09 5.28
CA VAL A 32 -2.64 -0.83 5.85
C VAL A 32 -3.06 -2.27 5.58
N ALA A 33 -4.35 -2.56 5.80
CA ALA A 33 -4.84 -3.91 5.55
C ALA A 33 -4.63 -4.32 4.10
N ALA A 34 -4.92 -3.40 3.18
CA ALA A 34 -4.76 -3.69 1.76
C ALA A 34 -3.30 -3.94 1.41
N SER A 35 -2.41 -3.14 1.97
CA SER A 35 -0.99 -3.24 1.64
C SER A 35 -0.37 -4.54 2.15
N GLN A 36 -1.02 -5.21 3.07
CA GLN A 36 -0.50 -6.45 3.62
C GLN A 36 -0.91 -7.68 2.83
N VAL A 37 -1.78 -7.52 1.86
CA VAL A 37 -2.23 -8.66 1.06
C VAL A 37 -1.14 -9.03 0.07
N GLU A 38 -0.87 -10.33 -0.01
CA GLU A 38 0.14 -10.81 -0.92
C GLU A 38 -0.28 -10.55 -2.35
N GLY A 39 0.63 -10.03 -3.16
CA GLY A 39 0.34 -9.68 -4.53
C GLY A 39 0.10 -8.20 -4.73
N VAL A 40 -0.15 -7.47 -3.66
CA VAL A 40 -0.31 -6.02 -3.74
C VAL A 40 1.07 -5.38 -3.68
N ASN A 41 1.42 -4.65 -4.74
CA ASN A 41 2.70 -3.99 -4.80
C ASN A 41 2.69 -2.72 -3.96
N ARG A 42 1.69 -1.89 -4.20
CA ARG A 42 1.55 -0.66 -3.43
C ARG A 42 0.18 -0.06 -3.67
N MET A 43 -0.17 0.88 -2.83
CA MET A 43 -1.39 1.65 -3.02
C MET A 43 -1.14 2.78 -4.01
N ARG A 44 -2.20 3.20 -4.68
CA ARG A 44 -2.08 4.35 -5.56
C ARG A 44 -1.70 5.56 -4.72
N GLY A 45 -0.78 6.35 -5.23
CA GLY A 45 -0.34 7.54 -4.53
C GLY A 45 0.81 7.33 -3.59
N ASN A 46 1.11 6.08 -3.28
CA ASN A 46 2.29 5.79 -2.47
C ASN A 46 3.50 5.78 -3.38
N ILE A 47 4.44 6.64 -3.08
CA ILE A 47 5.68 6.69 -3.83
C ILE A 47 6.76 6.14 -2.92
N ALA A 48 7.48 5.17 -3.44
CA ALA A 48 8.49 4.52 -2.64
C ALA A 48 9.73 5.40 -2.57
N ASN A 49 9.64 6.48 -1.85
CA ASN A 49 10.81 7.29 -1.62
C ASN A 49 10.76 7.78 -0.18
N ASN A 50 11.89 8.24 0.27
CA ASN A 50 12.06 8.51 1.68
C ASN A 50 11.31 9.73 2.16
N VAL A 51 10.98 10.61 1.23
CA VAL A 51 10.31 11.84 1.61
C VAL A 51 8.93 11.56 2.17
N SER A 52 8.26 10.58 1.60
CA SER A 52 6.91 10.28 2.04
C SER A 52 6.86 9.78 3.47
N GLU A 53 7.94 9.24 3.94
CA GLU A 53 7.93 8.71 5.30
C GLU A 53 7.75 9.80 6.33
N LEU A 54 8.14 11.00 5.99
CA LEU A 54 7.97 12.11 6.90
C LEU A 54 6.51 12.43 7.16
N PHE A 55 5.66 12.05 6.21
CA PHE A 55 4.23 12.30 6.31
C PHE A 55 3.48 10.98 6.24
N GLY A 56 3.92 10.01 7.03
CA GLY A 56 3.44 8.66 6.93
C GLY A 56 1.95 8.49 6.95
N ARG A 57 1.26 9.27 7.75
CA ARG A 57 -0.18 9.11 7.84
C ARG A 57 -0.88 9.35 6.52
N THR A 58 -0.44 10.38 5.82
CA THR A 58 -1.01 10.71 4.53
C THR A 58 -0.76 9.58 3.54
N GLU A 59 0.43 9.02 3.59
CA GLU A 59 0.78 7.95 2.67
C GLU A 59 -0.06 6.71 2.91
N LEU A 60 -0.31 6.40 4.16
CA LEU A 60 -1.04 5.18 4.47
C LEU A 60 -2.48 5.23 4.01
N SER A 61 -3.07 6.41 3.95
CA SER A 61 -4.46 6.52 3.54
C SER A 61 -4.62 6.78 2.05
N LYS A 62 -3.53 7.02 1.33
CA LYS A 62 -3.63 7.27 -0.10
C LYS A 62 -4.10 6.03 -0.83
N GLY A 63 -4.91 6.25 -1.85
CA GLY A 63 -5.47 5.15 -2.60
C GLY A 63 -6.71 4.57 -1.99
N VAL A 64 -7.21 5.16 -0.91
CA VAL A 64 -8.43 4.71 -0.26
C VAL A 64 -9.40 5.87 -0.21
N LYS A 65 -10.63 5.60 -0.60
CA LYS A 65 -11.70 6.57 -0.47
C LYS A 65 -12.86 5.90 0.24
N LEU A 66 -13.35 6.55 1.26
CA LEU A 66 -14.47 6.02 2.01
C LEU A 66 -15.69 6.89 1.80
N ASN A 67 -16.81 6.25 1.72
CA ASN A 67 -18.08 6.92 1.62
C ASN A 67 -19.02 6.34 2.65
N LEU A 68 -19.64 7.22 3.42
CA LEU A 68 -20.58 6.79 4.44
C LEU A 68 -21.95 7.33 4.08
N GLU A 69 -22.85 6.42 3.77
CA GLU A 69 -24.21 6.78 3.42
C GLU A 69 -25.17 5.88 4.17
N ASP A 70 -26.09 6.49 4.90
CA ASP A 70 -27.13 5.74 5.59
C ASP A 70 -26.55 4.67 6.50
N GLY A 71 -25.42 4.99 7.12
CA GLY A 71 -24.79 4.04 8.03
C GLY A 71 -24.03 2.92 7.37
N VAL A 72 -23.95 2.94 6.04
CA VAL A 72 -23.21 1.93 5.30
C VAL A 72 -21.90 2.50 4.83
N ILE A 73 -20.82 1.77 5.07
CA ILE A 73 -19.49 2.20 4.67
C ILE A 73 -19.14 1.53 3.36
N THR A 74 -18.77 2.33 2.38
CA THR A 74 -18.28 1.85 1.10
C THR A 74 -16.84 2.28 0.94
N ALA A 75 -15.97 1.36 0.63
CA ALA A 75 -14.56 1.66 0.46
C ALA A 75 -14.16 1.44 -0.99
N ASP A 76 -13.52 2.43 -1.57
CA ASP A 76 -12.90 2.30 -2.89
C ASP A 76 -11.40 2.28 -2.68
N VAL A 77 -10.77 1.22 -3.15
CA VAL A 77 -9.36 0.97 -2.91
C VAL A 77 -8.65 0.85 -4.25
N PHE A 78 -7.63 1.67 -4.44
CA PHE A 78 -6.88 1.73 -5.69
C PHE A 78 -5.48 1.21 -5.46
N VAL A 79 -5.14 0.14 -6.14
CA VAL A 79 -3.88 -0.57 -5.88
C VAL A 79 -3.15 -0.91 -7.16
N TYR A 80 -1.84 -1.10 -7.00
CA TYR A 80 -0.99 -1.70 -8.03
C TYR A 80 -0.67 -3.12 -7.57
N LEU A 81 -0.75 -4.05 -8.51
CA LEU A 81 -0.45 -5.44 -8.21
C LEU A 81 0.87 -5.86 -8.84
N ASP A 82 1.45 -6.91 -8.30
CA ASP A 82 2.63 -7.51 -8.90
C ASP A 82 2.25 -8.24 -10.18
N TYR A 83 3.13 -8.18 -11.15
CA TYR A 83 2.95 -8.95 -12.38
C TYR A 83 3.00 -10.43 -12.05
N GLY A 84 2.10 -11.18 -12.63
CA GLY A 84 2.09 -12.62 -12.47
C GLY A 84 1.07 -13.15 -11.46
N VAL A 85 0.45 -12.27 -10.70
CA VAL A 85 -0.55 -12.72 -9.74
C VAL A 85 -1.91 -12.80 -10.42
N SER A 86 -2.79 -13.56 -9.82
CA SER A 86 -4.18 -13.63 -10.30
C SER A 86 -4.93 -12.42 -9.77
N VAL A 87 -5.34 -11.55 -10.68
CA VAL A 87 -6.03 -10.32 -10.28
C VAL A 87 -7.31 -10.62 -9.50
N PRO A 88 -8.20 -11.51 -10.00
CA PRO A 88 -9.41 -11.77 -9.23
C PRO A 88 -9.13 -12.36 -7.86
N LYS A 89 -8.14 -13.20 -7.76
CA LYS A 89 -7.82 -13.82 -6.48
C LYS A 89 -7.33 -12.79 -5.48
N VAL A 90 -6.42 -11.92 -5.92
CA VAL A 90 -5.90 -10.90 -5.02
C VAL A 90 -7.01 -9.93 -4.65
N ALA A 91 -7.88 -9.60 -5.60
CA ALA A 91 -8.98 -8.70 -5.31
C ALA A 91 -9.92 -9.26 -4.26
N LEU A 92 -10.21 -10.55 -4.34
CA LEU A 92 -11.06 -11.18 -3.34
C LEU A 92 -10.39 -11.19 -1.98
N GLU A 93 -9.10 -11.46 -1.96
CA GLU A 93 -8.36 -11.43 -0.70
C GLU A 93 -8.34 -10.03 -0.12
N LEU A 94 -8.22 -9.02 -0.98
CA LEU A 94 -8.28 -7.63 -0.52
C LEU A 94 -9.61 -7.33 0.13
N GLN A 95 -10.70 -7.72 -0.52
CA GLN A 95 -12.02 -7.46 0.04
C GLN A 95 -12.18 -8.13 1.39
N ASP A 96 -11.75 -9.36 1.49
CA ASP A 96 -11.88 -10.11 2.73
C ASP A 96 -11.02 -9.52 3.84
N LYS A 97 -9.77 -9.24 3.52
CA LYS A 97 -8.85 -8.70 4.51
C LYS A 97 -9.31 -7.36 5.03
N ILE A 98 -9.78 -6.51 4.15
CA ILE A 98 -10.22 -5.19 4.54
C ILE A 98 -11.44 -5.28 5.44
N LYS A 99 -12.41 -6.09 5.07
CA LYS A 99 -13.60 -6.22 5.90
C LYS A 99 -13.26 -6.78 7.28
N GLN A 100 -12.40 -7.79 7.29
CA GLN A 100 -12.01 -8.39 8.57
C GLN A 100 -11.29 -7.40 9.45
N GLN A 101 -10.36 -6.65 8.88
CA GLN A 101 -9.55 -5.76 9.68
C GLN A 101 -10.36 -4.60 10.24
N VAL A 102 -11.25 -4.06 9.43
CA VAL A 102 -12.11 -2.98 9.90
C VAL A 102 -13.02 -3.48 11.02
N ALA A 103 -13.61 -4.66 10.83
CA ALA A 103 -14.48 -5.20 11.85
C ALA A 103 -13.72 -5.50 13.15
N LEU A 104 -12.49 -6.00 13.00
CA LEU A 104 -11.72 -6.35 14.17
C LEU A 104 -11.33 -5.13 14.99
N MET A 105 -10.95 -4.05 14.32
CA MET A 105 -10.44 -2.89 15.02
C MET A 105 -11.53 -1.92 15.44
N THR A 106 -12.63 -1.87 14.74
CA THR A 106 -13.65 -0.84 15.00
C THR A 106 -15.02 -1.41 15.24
N GLU A 107 -15.21 -2.70 14.99
CA GLU A 107 -16.52 -3.35 15.07
C GLU A 107 -17.53 -2.75 14.09
N LEU A 108 -17.03 -2.01 13.11
CA LEU A 108 -17.89 -1.49 12.06
C LEU A 108 -17.94 -2.49 10.91
N THR A 109 -19.06 -2.45 10.19
CA THR A 109 -19.24 -3.32 9.05
C THR A 109 -19.11 -2.52 7.77
N VAL A 110 -18.23 -2.97 6.89
CA VAL A 110 -18.09 -2.37 5.58
C VAL A 110 -19.06 -3.08 4.64
N GLY A 111 -19.94 -2.30 4.02
CA GLY A 111 -20.93 -2.86 3.12
C GLY A 111 -20.36 -3.27 1.78
N GLU A 112 -19.50 -2.43 1.24
CA GLU A 112 -18.88 -2.69 -0.06
C GLU A 112 -17.42 -2.34 -0.03
N VAL A 113 -16.63 -3.17 -0.68
CA VAL A 113 -15.23 -2.87 -0.92
C VAL A 113 -15.00 -3.00 -2.41
N ASN A 114 -14.78 -1.89 -3.06
CA ASN A 114 -14.55 -1.86 -4.51
C ASN A 114 -13.06 -1.78 -4.75
N ILE A 115 -12.52 -2.76 -5.43
CA ILE A 115 -11.10 -2.84 -5.68
C ILE A 115 -10.83 -2.41 -7.11
N HIS A 116 -9.98 -1.41 -7.24
CA HIS A 116 -9.61 -0.86 -8.53
C HIS A 116 -8.14 -1.13 -8.77
N ILE A 117 -7.85 -1.97 -9.74
CA ILE A 117 -6.47 -2.28 -10.09
C ILE A 117 -6.02 -1.25 -11.11
N VAL A 118 -5.18 -0.34 -10.69
CA VAL A 118 -4.79 0.77 -11.53
C VAL A 118 -3.49 0.53 -12.27
N GLY A 119 -2.80 -0.55 -11.96
CA GLY A 119 -1.60 -0.88 -12.70
C GLY A 119 -1.00 -2.18 -12.24
N ILE A 120 -0.13 -2.71 -13.08
CA ILE A 120 0.61 -3.93 -12.80
C ILE A 120 2.08 -3.56 -12.81
N VAL A 121 2.79 -3.97 -11.77
CA VAL A 121 4.20 -3.66 -11.64
C VAL A 121 4.99 -4.89 -12.01
N PRO A 122 5.81 -4.82 -13.08
CA PRO A 122 6.62 -5.97 -13.46
C PRO A 122 7.63 -6.30 -12.38
N GLU A 123 7.94 -7.57 -12.29
CA GLU A 123 8.94 -7.99 -11.35
C GLU A 123 10.28 -7.37 -11.72
N LYS A 124 10.96 -6.87 -10.74
CA LYS A 124 12.24 -6.22 -10.98
C LYS A 124 13.36 -7.23 -11.00
N THR A 125 13.38 -8.03 -12.00
CA THR A 125 14.56 -8.86 -12.16
C THR A 125 15.77 -7.99 -12.35
N SER A 126 15.53 -6.86 -12.97
CA SER A 126 16.60 -5.91 -13.19
C SER A 126 17.08 -5.25 -11.93
N SER A 127 16.33 -5.39 -10.87
CA SER A 127 16.79 -4.83 -9.61
C SER A 127 18.08 -5.48 -9.19
N ASP A 128 18.26 -6.69 -9.62
CA ASP A 128 19.49 -7.39 -9.34
C ASP A 128 20.63 -6.87 -10.18
N ILE A 129 20.30 -6.19 -11.22
CA ILE A 129 21.30 -5.69 -12.14
C ILE A 129 21.22 -4.18 -12.15
N ASP A 130 22.02 -3.61 -11.28
CA ASP A 130 22.14 -2.17 -11.21
C ASP A 130 23.00 -1.74 -12.39
N PRO A 131 22.51 -0.83 -13.20
CA PRO A 131 23.32 -0.37 -14.35
C PRO A 131 24.68 0.17 -13.90
N ASP A 132 24.72 0.83 -12.80
CA ASP A 132 25.98 1.35 -12.29
C ASP A 132 26.91 0.22 -11.92
N ASP A 133 26.35 -0.80 -11.30
CA ASP A 133 27.15 -1.93 -10.87
C ASP A 133 27.76 -2.64 -12.04
N ILE A 134 26.96 -2.85 -13.07
CA ILE A 134 27.44 -3.55 -14.24
C ILE A 134 28.57 -2.80 -14.91
N PHE A 135 28.35 -1.54 -15.17
CA PHE A 135 29.34 -0.75 -15.87
C PHE A 135 30.59 -0.53 -15.03
N GLY A 136 30.39 -0.27 -13.78
CA GLY A 136 31.52 0.03 -12.92
C GLY A 136 32.46 -1.15 -12.72
N ASP A 137 31.89 -2.25 -12.35
CA ASP A 137 32.70 -3.41 -12.00
C ASP A 137 33.46 -3.98 -13.20
N HIS A 138 32.71 -4.22 -14.23
CA HIS A 138 33.31 -4.92 -15.37
C HIS A 138 34.38 -4.10 -16.03
N LEU A 139 34.08 -2.86 -16.24
CA LEU A 139 35.02 -2.00 -16.95
C LEU A 139 36.29 -1.79 -16.15
N THR A 140 36.12 -1.61 -14.87
CA THR A 140 37.27 -1.39 -14.02
C THR A 140 38.17 -2.59 -13.99
N THR A 141 37.60 -3.74 -13.84
CA THR A 141 38.38 -4.97 -13.76
C THR A 141 39.16 -5.22 -15.02
N GLU A 142 38.52 -5.05 -16.15
CA GLU A 142 39.19 -5.29 -17.40
C GLU A 142 40.31 -4.32 -17.62
N SER A 143 40.08 -3.10 -17.26
CA SER A 143 41.12 -2.10 -17.46
C SER A 143 42.35 -2.46 -16.66
N ASN A 144 42.15 -2.88 -15.46
CA ASN A 144 43.26 -3.21 -14.59
C ASN A 144 44.09 -4.37 -15.15
N GLU A 145 43.39 -5.34 -15.64
CA GLU A 145 44.10 -6.51 -16.15
C GLU A 145 44.95 -6.15 -17.35
N LEU A 146 44.37 -5.40 -18.26
CA LEU A 146 45.10 -5.02 -19.42
C LEU A 146 46.30 -4.20 -19.07
N THR A 147 46.13 -3.30 -18.16
CA THR A 147 47.21 -2.43 -17.78
C THR A 147 48.36 -3.22 -17.18
N SER A 148 48.05 -4.16 -16.34
CA SER A 148 49.13 -4.92 -15.71
C SER A 148 49.90 -5.74 -16.73
N LYS A 149 49.20 -6.30 -17.68
CA LYS A 149 49.89 -7.06 -18.71
C LYS A 149 50.86 -6.20 -19.49
N ASP A 150 50.38 -5.04 -19.86
CA ASP A 150 51.24 -4.15 -20.63
C ASP A 150 52.45 -3.77 -19.81
N GLY A 151 52.24 -3.59 -18.55
CA GLY A 151 53.35 -3.19 -17.70
C GLY A 151 54.48 -4.19 -17.69
N GLU A 152 54.10 -5.43 -17.82
CA GLU A 152 55.13 -6.46 -17.80
C GLU A 152 56.00 -6.47 -19.03
N ALA A 153 55.32 -6.25 -20.09
CA ALA A 153 56.04 -6.26 -21.36
C ALA A 153 57.10 -5.19 -21.40
#